data_b9dfd52367c8cdcf14a4354845dc0605
#
_entry.id   b9dfd52367c8cdcf14a4354845dc0605
#
_cell.length_a   1.000
_cell.length_b   1.000
_cell.length_c   1.000
_cell.angle_alpha   90.00
_cell.angle_beta   90.00
_cell.angle_gamma   90.00
#
_symmetry.space_group_name_H-M   'P 1'
#
loop_
_entity.id
_entity.type
_entity.pdbx_description
1 polymer ?
#
loop_
_entity_poly.entity_id
_entity_poly.type
_entity_poly.pdbx_seq_one_letter_code
_entity_poly.pdbx_strand_id
1 'polypeptide(L)'
;MPTPLPTPVPTTVSQPSPSEVTLATAPVPQAQTITLKESPEVPESGIRVLHKASYNPFDRDNGKNFRALNTLELYRSELGRHSIESTKPVDFSSAQVLVSSIGEKPTGGYTVSATDIEEFEDNIVVTVVQTIPGPSCITTQGVTHPFEFVVVPSRKPIEVFERQRVSECQ
;
A
#
# COMPACT_ATOMS: atom_id res chain seq x y z
N MET A 1 15.37 -32.52 57.70
CA MET A 1 14.20 -31.79 58.21
C MET A 1 14.05 -30.53 57.39
N PRO A 2 13.01 -30.38 56.59
CA PRO A 2 12.80 -29.17 55.81
C PRO A 2 12.09 -28.09 56.62
N THR A 3 12.56 -26.87 56.49
CA THR A 3 12.05 -25.67 57.18
C THR A 3 10.74 -25.23 56.51
N PRO A 4 9.69 -24.85 57.26
CA PRO A 4 8.42 -24.41 56.67
C PRO A 4 8.50 -22.98 56.13
N LEU A 5 7.84 -22.74 54.98
CA LEU A 5 7.63 -21.44 54.36
C LEU A 5 6.69 -20.55 55.21
N PRO A 6 6.90 -19.24 55.25
CA PRO A 6 5.99 -18.33 55.91
C PRO A 6 4.71 -18.08 55.04
N THR A 7 3.58 -18.09 55.75
CA THR A 7 2.24 -17.81 55.24
C THR A 7 2.07 -16.33 54.93
N PRO A 8 1.42 -15.94 53.81
CA PRO A 8 1.13 -14.53 53.50
C PRO A 8 -0.01 -13.99 54.37
N VAL A 9 0.20 -12.79 54.90
CA VAL A 9 -0.77 -12.01 55.69
C VAL A 9 -1.75 -11.33 54.73
N PRO A 10 -3.07 -11.33 54.95
CA PRO A 10 -4.02 -10.60 54.10
C PRO A 10 -3.95 -9.11 54.37
N THR A 11 -3.65 -8.34 53.33
CA THR A 11 -3.71 -6.88 53.33
C THR A 11 -5.14 -6.43 53.14
N THR A 12 -5.73 -5.83 54.14
CA THR A 12 -7.06 -5.18 54.09
C THR A 12 -6.96 -3.89 53.29
N VAL A 13 -7.59 -3.87 52.11
CA VAL A 13 -7.73 -2.65 51.30
C VAL A 13 -8.94 -1.88 51.80
N SER A 14 -8.71 -0.69 52.33
CA SER A 14 -9.74 0.27 52.72
C SER A 14 -10.35 0.91 51.45
N GLN A 15 -11.65 0.77 51.31
CA GLN A 15 -12.46 1.36 50.26
C GLN A 15 -12.71 2.84 50.59
N PRO A 16 -12.42 3.81 49.67
CA PRO A 16 -12.81 5.17 49.87
C PRO A 16 -14.30 5.39 49.53
N SER A 17 -14.95 6.18 50.34
CA SER A 17 -16.36 6.64 50.26
C SER A 17 -16.63 7.41 48.98
N PRO A 18 -17.86 7.33 48.41
CA PRO A 18 -18.21 8.09 47.19
C PRO A 18 -18.44 9.56 47.52
N SER A 19 -17.61 10.41 46.99
CA SER A 19 -17.84 11.88 46.95
C SER A 19 -18.82 12.20 45.84
N GLU A 20 -19.87 12.88 46.22
CA GLU A 20 -20.92 13.46 45.38
C GLU A 20 -20.32 14.38 44.33
N VAL A 21 -20.44 14.00 43.03
CA VAL A 21 -19.99 14.83 41.91
C VAL A 21 -21.15 15.62 41.39
N THR A 22 -21.10 16.92 41.65
CA THR A 22 -22.03 17.94 41.10
C THR A 22 -21.90 17.93 39.56
N LEU A 23 -23.01 17.67 38.85
CA LEU A 23 -23.09 17.78 37.39
C LEU A 23 -22.91 19.24 36.97
N ALA A 24 -21.71 19.56 36.50
CA ALA A 24 -21.49 20.76 35.71
C ALA A 24 -21.83 20.43 34.24
N THR A 25 -22.89 21.09 33.76
CA THR A 25 -23.33 21.04 32.35
C THR A 25 -22.23 21.61 31.46
N ALA A 26 -21.52 20.75 30.78
CA ALA A 26 -20.55 21.16 29.74
C ALA A 26 -21.31 21.62 28.49
N PRO A 27 -20.87 22.70 27.80
CA PRO A 27 -21.45 23.15 26.56
C PRO A 27 -21.27 22.10 25.47
N VAL A 28 -22.33 21.83 24.72
CA VAL A 28 -22.34 20.93 23.55
C VAL A 28 -21.34 21.43 22.52
N PRO A 29 -20.38 20.61 22.06
CA PRO A 29 -19.49 20.99 20.99
C PRO A 29 -20.30 21.21 19.71
N GLN A 30 -20.22 22.41 19.14
CA GLN A 30 -20.78 22.71 17.83
C GLN A 30 -20.13 21.80 16.80
N ALA A 31 -20.95 21.11 16.00
CA ALA A 31 -20.50 20.29 14.89
C ALA A 31 -19.69 21.17 13.92
N GLN A 32 -18.39 20.98 13.91
CA GLN A 32 -17.53 21.54 12.87
C GLN A 32 -17.84 20.81 11.58
N THR A 33 -18.35 21.54 10.60
CA THR A 33 -18.49 21.04 9.22
C THR A 33 -17.12 20.69 8.69
N ILE A 34 -16.78 19.41 8.71
CA ILE A 34 -15.57 18.91 8.07
C ILE A 34 -15.85 19.00 6.57
N THR A 35 -15.27 20.01 5.92
CA THR A 35 -15.21 20.07 4.47
C THR A 35 -14.39 18.87 4.01
N LEU A 36 -15.06 17.89 3.42
CA LEU A 36 -14.40 16.74 2.79
C LEU A 36 -13.51 17.30 1.68
N LYS A 37 -12.19 17.28 1.94
CA LYS A 37 -11.19 17.62 0.95
C LYS A 37 -11.36 16.64 -0.20
N GLU A 38 -11.68 17.18 -1.35
CA GLU A 38 -11.87 16.53 -2.63
C GLU A 38 -10.91 15.34 -2.81
N SER A 39 -11.50 14.17 -3.04
CA SER A 39 -10.77 12.93 -3.34
C SER A 39 -9.93 13.18 -4.60
N PRO A 40 -8.65 12.79 -4.64
CA PRO A 40 -7.84 12.99 -5.84
C PRO A 40 -8.52 12.33 -7.03
N GLU A 41 -8.62 13.08 -8.14
CA GLU A 41 -9.25 12.69 -9.40
C GLU A 41 -8.81 11.27 -9.80
N VAL A 42 -9.79 10.39 -10.01
CA VAL A 42 -9.57 9.07 -10.60
C VAL A 42 -9.29 9.30 -12.08
N PRO A 43 -8.15 8.89 -12.62
CA PRO A 43 -7.87 9.05 -14.06
C PRO A 43 -8.92 8.29 -14.89
N GLU A 44 -9.17 8.73 -16.14
CA GLU A 44 -10.18 8.18 -17.07
C GLU A 44 -10.09 6.65 -17.28
N SER A 45 -8.96 6.03 -16.97
CA SER A 45 -8.78 4.57 -16.99
C SER A 45 -9.36 3.86 -15.75
N GLY A 46 -9.90 4.57 -14.76
CA GLY A 46 -10.39 4.00 -13.51
C GLY A 46 -9.29 3.47 -12.58
N ILE A 47 -8.03 3.47 -13.00
CA ILE A 47 -6.90 2.92 -12.26
C ILE A 47 -6.20 4.03 -11.48
N ARG A 48 -6.24 3.92 -10.16
CA ARG A 48 -5.57 4.87 -9.27
C ARG A 48 -4.14 4.44 -9.00
N VAL A 49 -3.18 5.14 -9.61
CA VAL A 49 -1.75 4.93 -9.38
C VAL A 49 -1.32 5.64 -8.09
N LEU A 50 -0.73 4.88 -7.16
CA LEU A 50 -0.19 5.41 -5.91
C LEU A 50 1.26 5.87 -6.08
N HIS A 51 2.11 4.98 -6.59
CA HIS A 51 3.52 5.24 -6.79
C HIS A 51 3.99 4.59 -8.09
N LYS A 52 4.91 5.24 -8.78
CA LYS A 52 5.53 4.74 -9.99
C LYS A 52 6.92 5.33 -10.14
N ALA A 53 7.89 4.50 -10.42
CA ALA A 53 9.25 4.94 -10.75
C ALA A 53 9.96 3.92 -11.63
N SER A 54 11.03 4.37 -12.27
CA SER A 54 11.91 3.52 -13.08
C SER A 54 13.21 3.17 -12.35
N TYR A 55 13.43 3.71 -11.17
CA TYR A 55 14.65 3.49 -10.39
C TYR A 55 14.32 3.19 -8.94
N ASN A 56 14.82 2.07 -8.44
CA ASN A 56 14.79 1.71 -7.04
C ASN A 56 16.19 1.24 -6.61
N PRO A 57 16.97 2.09 -5.94
CA PRO A 57 18.35 1.76 -5.54
C PRO A 57 18.43 0.67 -4.47
N PHE A 58 17.32 0.33 -3.84
CA PHE A 58 17.26 -0.59 -2.71
C PHE A 58 16.56 -1.91 -3.03
N ASP A 59 16.02 -2.07 -4.25
CA ASP A 59 15.42 -3.33 -4.67
C ASP A 59 16.52 -4.37 -4.86
N ARG A 60 16.70 -5.20 -3.84
CA ARG A 60 17.63 -6.33 -3.87
C ARG A 60 17.00 -7.61 -4.44
N ASP A 61 15.68 -7.63 -4.57
CA ASP A 61 14.95 -8.66 -5.29
C ASP A 61 15.00 -8.34 -6.78
N ASN A 62 16.09 -8.67 -7.43
CA ASN A 62 16.38 -8.39 -8.84
C ASN A 62 15.40 -9.09 -9.82
N GLY A 63 14.34 -9.70 -9.32
CA GLY A 63 13.36 -10.46 -10.08
C GLY A 63 12.10 -9.69 -10.42
N LYS A 64 11.46 -10.11 -11.51
CA LYS A 64 10.09 -9.69 -11.83
C LYS A 64 9.12 -10.23 -10.76
N ASN A 65 8.24 -9.37 -10.25
CA ASN A 65 7.37 -9.69 -9.14
C ASN A 65 6.05 -8.92 -9.21
N PHE A 66 4.95 -9.64 -8.92
CA PHE A 66 3.62 -9.08 -8.74
C PHE A 66 3.09 -9.48 -7.37
N ARG A 67 2.70 -8.51 -6.56
CA ARG A 67 2.21 -8.74 -5.20
C ARG A 67 0.91 -8.00 -4.92
N ALA A 68 -0.10 -8.73 -4.44
CA ALA A 68 -1.29 -8.15 -3.88
C ALA A 68 -1.10 -7.85 -2.39
N LEU A 69 -1.27 -6.60 -2.00
CA LEU A 69 -1.17 -6.12 -0.63
C LEU A 69 -2.57 -5.80 -0.13
N ASN A 70 -3.07 -6.59 0.80
CA ASN A 70 -4.45 -6.51 1.28
C ASN A 70 -4.58 -5.92 2.68
N THR A 71 -3.48 -5.44 3.27
CA THR A 71 -3.44 -4.75 4.56
C THR A 71 -2.53 -3.54 4.54
N LEU A 72 -2.80 -2.59 5.43
CA LEU A 72 -1.95 -1.41 5.60
C LEU A 72 -0.51 -1.78 6.04
N GLU A 73 -0.36 -2.83 6.81
CA GLU A 73 0.95 -3.29 7.28
C GLU A 73 1.81 -3.81 6.12
N LEU A 74 1.25 -4.68 5.28
CA LEU A 74 1.93 -5.17 4.06
C LEU A 74 2.28 -4.01 3.11
N TYR A 75 1.35 -3.06 2.94
CA TYR A 75 1.57 -1.89 2.11
C TYR A 75 2.74 -1.04 2.63
N ARG A 76 2.78 -0.73 3.93
CA ARG A 76 3.90 0.02 4.54
C ARG A 76 5.23 -0.72 4.43
N SER A 77 5.22 -2.03 4.67
CA SER A 77 6.41 -2.87 4.52
C SER A 77 6.96 -2.82 3.10
N GLU A 78 6.08 -2.91 2.10
CA GLU A 78 6.48 -2.86 0.69
C GLU A 78 6.95 -1.47 0.26
N LEU A 79 6.32 -0.38 0.75
CA LEU A 79 6.82 0.98 0.55
C LEU A 79 8.24 1.15 1.08
N GLY A 80 8.55 0.58 2.25
CA GLY A 80 9.90 0.58 2.83
C GLY A 80 10.92 -0.14 1.95
N ARG A 81 10.55 -1.26 1.30
CA ARG A 81 11.41 -1.97 0.34
C ARG A 81 11.74 -1.14 -0.89
N HIS A 82 10.83 -0.24 -1.29
CA HIS A 82 11.02 0.68 -2.41
C HIS A 82 11.52 2.06 -1.98
N SER A 83 11.89 2.25 -0.70
CA SER A 83 12.34 3.52 -0.13
C SER A 83 11.36 4.69 -0.34
N ILE A 84 10.07 4.36 -0.29
CA ILE A 84 8.98 5.34 -0.38
C ILE A 84 8.54 5.71 1.03
N GLU A 85 8.81 6.95 1.43
CA GLU A 85 8.48 7.44 2.78
C GLU A 85 7.00 7.86 2.90
N SER A 86 6.38 8.27 1.79
CA SER A 86 5.01 8.78 1.80
C SER A 86 3.99 7.67 1.61
N THR A 87 3.11 7.48 2.59
CA THR A 87 1.97 6.56 2.50
C THR A 87 0.76 7.31 1.95
N LYS A 88 0.25 6.90 0.79
CA LYS A 88 -1.03 7.40 0.27
C LYS A 88 -2.19 6.60 0.87
N PRO A 89 -3.34 7.24 1.21
CA PRO A 89 -4.45 6.57 1.84
C PRO A 89 -5.11 5.53 0.91
N VAL A 90 -5.36 4.34 1.44
CA VAL A 90 -6.09 3.24 0.78
C VAL A 90 -7.05 2.65 1.79
N ASP A 91 -8.29 2.43 1.38
CA ASP A 91 -9.27 1.71 2.18
C ASP A 91 -9.13 0.20 1.95
N PHE A 92 -8.39 -0.45 2.82
CA PHE A 92 -8.17 -1.90 2.77
C PHE A 92 -9.40 -2.74 3.19
N SER A 93 -10.51 -2.12 3.59
CA SER A 93 -11.76 -2.85 3.82
C SER A 93 -12.44 -3.22 2.49
N SER A 94 -12.26 -2.43 1.45
CA SER A 94 -12.90 -2.56 0.14
C SER A 94 -11.94 -2.73 -1.03
N ALA A 95 -10.66 -2.46 -0.82
CA ALA A 95 -9.64 -2.47 -1.87
C ALA A 95 -8.35 -3.18 -1.43
N GLN A 96 -7.47 -3.40 -2.38
CA GLN A 96 -6.10 -3.86 -2.17
C GLN A 96 -5.15 -3.10 -3.10
N VAL A 97 -3.85 -3.21 -2.85
CA VAL A 97 -2.82 -2.60 -3.70
C VAL A 97 -2.10 -3.69 -4.47
N LEU A 98 -2.03 -3.57 -5.79
CA LEU A 98 -1.14 -4.38 -6.61
C LEU A 98 0.19 -3.65 -6.80
N VAL A 99 1.28 -4.33 -6.45
CA VAL A 99 2.64 -3.91 -6.78
C VAL A 99 3.12 -4.71 -7.98
N SER A 100 3.54 -4.01 -9.02
CA SER A 100 4.09 -4.59 -10.24
C SER A 100 5.54 -4.14 -10.38
N SER A 101 6.49 -5.06 -10.33
CA SER A 101 7.92 -4.83 -10.61
C SER A 101 8.36 -5.74 -11.74
N ILE A 102 9.08 -5.19 -12.72
CA ILE A 102 9.60 -5.98 -13.85
C ILE A 102 11.07 -6.38 -13.69
N GLY A 103 11.60 -6.16 -12.47
CA GLY A 103 12.97 -6.49 -12.13
C GLY A 103 14.00 -5.59 -12.78
N GLU A 104 15.26 -5.96 -12.63
CA GLU A 104 16.40 -5.22 -13.17
C GLU A 104 16.36 -5.13 -14.70
N LYS A 105 16.65 -3.94 -15.23
CA LYS A 105 16.80 -3.65 -16.66
C LYS A 105 18.13 -2.96 -16.91
N PRO A 106 18.82 -3.28 -18.01
CA PRO A 106 20.20 -2.80 -18.25
C PRO A 106 20.30 -1.31 -18.57
N THR A 107 19.17 -0.70 -18.97
CA THR A 107 19.12 0.72 -19.38
C THR A 107 17.82 1.36 -18.90
N GLY A 108 17.69 2.68 -19.04
CA GLY A 108 16.42 3.37 -18.93
C GLY A 108 15.45 3.03 -20.07
N GLY A 109 14.27 3.69 -20.06
CA GLY A 109 13.24 3.53 -21.09
C GLY A 109 12.27 2.38 -20.86
N TYR A 110 12.58 1.43 -19.96
CA TYR A 110 11.63 0.42 -19.54
C TYR A 110 10.61 1.00 -18.54
N THR A 111 9.35 0.62 -18.70
CA THR A 111 8.29 0.98 -17.76
C THR A 111 7.34 -0.19 -17.53
N VAL A 112 6.61 -0.13 -16.43
CA VAL A 112 5.50 -1.03 -16.14
C VAL A 112 4.27 -0.20 -15.79
N SER A 113 3.10 -0.63 -16.27
CA SER A 113 1.82 0.05 -16.00
C SER A 113 0.67 -0.94 -15.99
N ALA A 114 -0.17 -0.86 -14.96
CA ALA A 114 -1.51 -1.43 -15.03
C ALA A 114 -2.36 -0.57 -15.97
N THR A 115 -3.03 -1.20 -16.94
CA THR A 115 -3.78 -0.51 -17.98
C THR A 115 -5.25 -0.85 -17.96
N ASP A 116 -5.63 -1.96 -17.34
CA ASP A 116 -7.00 -2.40 -17.26
C ASP A 116 -7.25 -3.27 -16.03
N ILE A 117 -8.48 -3.23 -15.51
CA ILE A 117 -8.94 -4.05 -14.38
C ILE A 117 -10.31 -4.60 -14.75
N GLU A 118 -10.39 -5.90 -14.91
CA GLU A 118 -11.62 -6.63 -15.20
C GLU A 118 -12.02 -7.48 -13.99
N GLU A 119 -13.23 -7.27 -13.47
CA GLU A 119 -13.76 -8.04 -12.36
C GLU A 119 -14.63 -9.20 -12.85
N PHE A 120 -14.29 -10.40 -12.39
CA PHE A 120 -15.05 -11.64 -12.61
C PHE A 120 -15.73 -12.09 -11.32
N GLU A 121 -16.49 -13.16 -11.38
CA GLU A 121 -17.22 -13.68 -10.22
C GLU A 121 -16.29 -14.04 -9.06
N ASP A 122 -15.19 -14.75 -9.33
CA ASP A 122 -14.30 -15.28 -8.30
C ASP A 122 -12.95 -14.54 -8.19
N ASN A 123 -12.55 -13.78 -9.21
CA ASN A 123 -11.26 -13.11 -9.29
C ASN A 123 -11.34 -11.74 -9.94
N ILE A 124 -10.21 -11.04 -9.94
CA ILE A 124 -9.96 -9.84 -10.72
C ILE A 124 -8.75 -10.09 -11.60
N VAL A 125 -8.86 -9.74 -12.88
CA VAL A 125 -7.74 -9.73 -13.82
C VAL A 125 -7.23 -8.31 -14.00
N VAL A 126 -5.95 -8.10 -13.70
CA VAL A 126 -5.28 -6.82 -13.94
C VAL A 126 -4.32 -6.98 -15.12
N THR A 127 -4.57 -6.24 -16.19
CA THR A 127 -3.67 -6.19 -17.33
C THR A 127 -2.49 -5.27 -17.02
N VAL A 128 -1.29 -5.82 -17.03
CA VAL A 128 -0.05 -5.09 -16.80
C VAL A 128 0.77 -5.05 -18.08
N VAL A 129 1.08 -3.85 -18.57
CA VAL A 129 1.88 -3.64 -19.77
C VAL A 129 3.31 -3.28 -19.38
N GLN A 130 4.25 -4.09 -19.83
CA GLN A 130 5.66 -3.77 -19.81
C GLN A 130 6.03 -3.07 -21.12
N THR A 131 6.50 -1.82 -21.04
CA THR A 131 7.04 -1.11 -22.20
C THR A 131 8.55 -1.35 -22.27
N ILE A 132 9.01 -1.73 -23.47
CA ILE A 132 10.41 -1.98 -23.81
C ILE A 132 10.85 -0.87 -24.76
N PRO A 133 12.01 -0.19 -24.53
CA PRO A 133 12.52 0.79 -25.48
C PRO A 133 12.88 0.13 -26.80
N GLY A 134 12.41 0.72 -27.91
CA GLY A 134 12.74 0.25 -29.24
C GLY A 134 14.20 0.57 -29.64
N PRO A 135 14.67 0.01 -30.75
CA PRO A 135 16.06 0.16 -31.16
C PRO A 135 16.47 1.59 -31.53
N SER A 136 15.49 2.45 -31.87
CA SER A 136 15.71 3.87 -32.15
C SER A 136 15.73 4.76 -30.91
N CYS A 137 15.43 4.22 -29.73
CA CYS A 137 15.36 4.98 -28.51
C CYS A 137 16.73 5.29 -27.94
N ILE A 138 16.99 6.56 -27.66
CA ILE A 138 18.13 6.97 -26.83
C ILE A 138 17.77 6.73 -25.37
N THR A 139 18.45 5.80 -24.73
CA THR A 139 18.20 5.43 -23.34
C THR A 139 19.36 5.84 -22.44
N THR A 140 19.07 6.10 -21.18
CA THR A 140 20.14 6.31 -20.18
C THR A 140 20.92 5.03 -19.96
N GLN A 141 22.24 5.16 -19.91
CA GLN A 141 23.16 4.05 -19.61
C GLN A 141 23.20 3.84 -18.07
N GLY A 142 22.27 3.07 -17.56
CA GLY A 142 22.21 2.79 -16.14
C GLY A 142 21.14 1.75 -15.83
N VAL A 143 21.46 0.88 -14.89
CA VAL A 143 20.51 -0.14 -14.40
C VAL A 143 19.29 0.52 -13.81
N THR A 144 18.11 0.03 -14.18
CA THR A 144 16.82 0.50 -13.69
C THR A 144 15.98 -0.64 -13.13
N HIS A 145 15.04 -0.32 -12.24
CA HIS A 145 14.12 -1.28 -11.61
C HIS A 145 12.71 -0.68 -11.65
N PRO A 146 12.03 -0.74 -12.79
CA PRO A 146 10.70 -0.14 -12.94
C PRO A 146 9.66 -0.84 -12.09
N PHE A 147 8.87 -0.04 -11.37
CA PHE A 147 7.76 -0.53 -10.56
C PHE A 147 6.56 0.43 -10.57
N GLU A 148 5.40 -0.11 -10.20
CA GLU A 148 4.17 0.64 -10.04
C GLU A 148 3.32 0.05 -8.92
N PHE A 149 2.70 0.93 -8.11
CA PHE A 149 1.69 0.58 -7.11
C PHE A 149 0.35 1.13 -7.55
N VAL A 150 -0.64 0.27 -7.70
CA VAL A 150 -2.00 0.65 -8.11
C VAL A 150 -3.05 0.16 -7.12
N VAL A 151 -4.13 0.93 -6.97
CA VAL A 151 -5.29 0.49 -6.18
C VAL A 151 -6.19 -0.38 -7.05
N VAL A 152 -6.49 -1.58 -6.56
CA VAL A 152 -7.48 -2.48 -7.13
C VAL A 152 -8.73 -2.43 -6.24
N PRO A 153 -9.88 -1.90 -6.72
CA PRO A 153 -11.07 -1.66 -5.91
C PRO A 153 -11.87 -2.94 -5.67
N SER A 154 -11.22 -3.98 -5.15
CA SER A 154 -11.81 -5.26 -4.80
C SER A 154 -10.92 -6.02 -3.82
N ARG A 155 -11.52 -7.00 -3.14
CA ARG A 155 -10.85 -7.92 -2.22
C ARG A 155 -10.68 -9.33 -2.82
N LYS A 156 -11.17 -9.55 -4.04
CA LYS A 156 -11.03 -10.82 -4.73
C LYS A 156 -9.57 -11.11 -5.07
N PRO A 157 -9.18 -12.37 -5.24
CA PRO A 157 -7.85 -12.74 -5.72
C PRO A 157 -7.51 -12.01 -7.03
N ILE A 158 -6.28 -11.47 -7.11
CA ILE A 158 -5.79 -10.81 -8.32
C ILE A 158 -5.03 -11.82 -9.17
N GLU A 159 -5.41 -11.90 -10.43
CA GLU A 159 -4.63 -12.52 -11.50
C GLU A 159 -4.01 -11.42 -12.36
N VAL A 160 -2.74 -11.57 -12.72
CA VAL A 160 -2.05 -10.59 -13.55
C VAL A 160 -1.91 -11.13 -14.98
N PHE A 161 -2.49 -10.39 -15.93
CA PHE A 161 -2.30 -10.65 -17.34
C PHE A 161 -1.24 -9.70 -17.91
N GLU A 162 -0.11 -10.25 -18.30
CA GLU A 162 1.03 -9.47 -18.78
C GLU A 162 1.00 -9.28 -20.29
N ARG A 163 1.31 -8.04 -20.72
CA ARG A 163 1.57 -7.69 -22.10
C ARG A 163 2.90 -6.97 -22.24
N GLN A 164 3.52 -7.10 -23.40
CA GLN A 164 4.70 -6.33 -23.76
C GLN A 164 4.38 -5.40 -24.91
N ARG A 165 4.92 -4.19 -24.87
CA ARG A 165 4.84 -3.21 -25.94
C ARG A 165 6.22 -2.60 -26.17
N VAL A 166 6.63 -2.54 -27.43
CA VAL A 166 7.83 -1.79 -27.83
C VAL A 166 7.44 -0.33 -28.03
N SER A 167 8.18 0.59 -27.38
CA SER A 167 8.04 2.03 -27.58
C SER A 167 8.86 2.45 -28.79
N GLU A 168 8.24 3.13 -29.75
CA GLU A 168 8.95 3.77 -30.84
C GLU A 168 9.33 5.19 -30.40
N CYS A 169 10.63 5.50 -30.47
CA CYS A 169 11.14 6.84 -30.17
C CYS A 169 11.46 7.53 -31.49
N GLN A 170 10.99 8.76 -31.65
CA GLN A 170 11.27 9.62 -32.79
C GLN A 170 12.45 10.55 -32.48
#